data_2123846b36eaca27a0e6602f4c863380
#
_entry.id   2123846b36eaca27a0e6602f4c863380
#
_cell.length_a   1.000
_cell.length_b   1.000
_cell.length_c   1.000
_cell.angle_alpha   90.00
_cell.angle_beta   90.00
_cell.angle_gamma   90.00
#
_symmetry.space_group_name_H-M   'P 1'
#
loop_
_entity.id
_entity.type
_entity.pdbx_description
1 polymer ?
#
loop_
_entity_poly.entity_id
_entity_poly.type
_entity_poly.pdbx_seq_one_letter_code
_entity_poly.pdbx_strand_id
1 'polypeptide(L)'
;MEVTPQQVKQRLASGEKLFLIDVREPSEHQTASIKDTQLIPMRTVPANLQQLEAMSDEAPLIVFCHHGVRSLQVVQWLREQGIENCQSMSGGIDRWSYEIDSTVPRY
;
A
#
# COMPACT_ATOMS: atom_id res chain seq x y z
N MET A 1 7.23 -1.06 10.98
CA MET A 1 6.16 -0.31 10.28
C MET A 1 6.33 -0.27 8.78
N GLU A 2 7.53 -0.46 8.29
CA GLU A 2 7.79 -0.41 6.85
C GLU A 2 8.26 -1.76 6.31
N VAL A 3 8.02 -1.96 5.02
CA VAL A 3 8.46 -3.12 4.27
C VAL A 3 9.03 -2.60 2.94
N THR A 4 10.06 -3.25 2.41
CA THR A 4 10.65 -2.82 1.13
C THR A 4 9.87 -3.37 -0.06
N PRO A 5 9.97 -2.74 -1.25
CA PRO A 5 9.37 -3.30 -2.46
C PRO A 5 9.86 -4.72 -2.77
N GLN A 6 11.15 -5.02 -2.55
CA GLN A 6 11.70 -6.36 -2.76
C GLN A 6 11.06 -7.38 -1.84
N GLN A 7 10.85 -7.02 -0.56
CA GLN A 7 10.18 -7.89 0.39
C GLN A 7 8.73 -8.16 -0.02
N VAL A 8 8.02 -7.13 -0.48
CA VAL A 8 6.64 -7.29 -0.98
C VAL A 8 6.62 -8.22 -2.19
N LYS A 9 7.50 -7.98 -3.15
CA LYS A 9 7.62 -8.83 -4.34
C LYS A 9 7.90 -10.28 -3.97
N GLN A 10 8.83 -10.50 -3.06
CA GLN A 10 9.21 -11.83 -2.62
C GLN A 10 8.05 -12.56 -1.92
N ARG A 11 7.32 -11.86 -1.07
CA ARG A 11 6.16 -12.41 -0.36
C ARG A 11 5.05 -12.80 -1.33
N LEU A 12 4.76 -11.95 -2.33
CA LEU A 12 3.78 -12.26 -3.38
C LEU A 12 4.24 -13.45 -4.22
N ALA A 13 5.51 -13.51 -4.57
CA ALA A 13 6.08 -14.61 -5.36
C ALA A 13 6.03 -15.95 -4.62
N SER A 14 6.11 -15.94 -3.29
CA SER A 14 6.02 -17.14 -2.48
C SER A 14 4.57 -17.63 -2.28
N GLY A 15 3.58 -16.91 -2.82
CA GLY A 15 2.17 -17.27 -2.70
C GLY A 15 1.48 -16.69 -1.46
N GLU A 16 2.13 -15.82 -0.72
CA GLU A 16 1.51 -15.17 0.45
C GLU A 16 0.40 -14.24 -0.02
N LYS A 17 -0.76 -14.29 0.66
CA LYS A 17 -1.85 -13.36 0.40
C LYS A 17 -1.54 -12.02 1.06
N LEU A 18 -1.54 -10.94 0.28
CA LEU A 18 -1.37 -9.58 0.75
C LEU A 18 -2.45 -8.70 0.11
N PHE A 19 -2.94 -7.71 0.86
CA PHE A 19 -3.76 -6.65 0.27
C PHE A 19 -2.88 -5.43 0.01
N LEU A 20 -2.77 -5.02 -1.25
CA LEU A 20 -2.04 -3.82 -1.63
C LEU A 20 -3.02 -2.65 -1.69
N ILE A 21 -2.80 -1.64 -0.86
CA ILE A 21 -3.70 -0.50 -0.70
C ILE A 21 -2.99 0.77 -1.18
N ASP A 22 -3.55 1.38 -2.23
CA ASP A 22 -3.04 2.62 -2.80
C ASP A 22 -3.78 3.80 -2.15
N VAL A 23 -3.06 4.64 -1.40
CA VAL A 23 -3.66 5.79 -0.71
C VAL A 23 -3.42 7.11 -1.43
N ARG A 24 -2.98 7.05 -2.68
CA ARG A 24 -2.80 8.24 -3.53
C ARG A 24 -4.15 8.74 -4.04
N GLU A 25 -4.11 9.87 -4.76
CA GLU A 25 -5.31 10.40 -5.41
C GLU A 25 -5.67 9.60 -6.65
N PRO A 26 -6.95 9.61 -7.09
CA PRO A 26 -7.37 8.89 -8.30
C PRO A 26 -6.58 9.27 -9.55
N SER A 27 -6.19 10.55 -9.70
CA SER A 27 -5.39 11.00 -10.84
C SER A 27 -4.01 10.34 -10.87
N GLU A 28 -3.40 10.13 -9.70
CA GLU A 28 -2.12 9.44 -9.61
C GLU A 28 -2.28 7.97 -9.99
N HIS A 29 -3.34 7.33 -9.54
CA HIS A 29 -3.64 5.93 -9.86
C HIS A 29 -3.84 5.74 -11.37
N GLN A 30 -4.45 6.71 -12.05
CA GLN A 30 -4.60 6.66 -13.50
C GLN A 30 -3.27 6.83 -14.22
N THR A 31 -2.37 7.64 -13.68
CA THR A 31 -1.05 7.89 -14.27
C THR A 31 -0.14 6.67 -14.16
N ALA A 32 -0.14 6.01 -13.02
CA ALA A 32 0.68 4.83 -12.75
C ALA A 32 0.03 4.00 -11.64
N SER A 33 -0.04 2.69 -11.82
CA SER A 33 -0.63 1.82 -10.79
C SER A 33 0.09 0.48 -10.73
N ILE A 34 -0.05 -0.20 -9.60
CA ILE A 34 0.41 -1.57 -9.41
C ILE A 34 -0.80 -2.47 -9.56
N LYS A 35 -0.64 -3.57 -10.29
CA LYS A 35 -1.72 -4.54 -10.55
C LYS A 35 -2.27 -5.10 -9.24
N ASP A 36 -3.58 -5.37 -9.25
CA ASP A 36 -4.29 -6.01 -8.13
C ASP A 36 -4.25 -5.19 -6.84
N THR A 37 -4.24 -3.86 -6.95
CA THR A 37 -4.32 -2.96 -5.81
C THR A 37 -5.71 -2.39 -5.65
N GLN A 38 -6.04 -1.98 -4.43
CA GLN A 38 -7.28 -1.29 -4.13
C GLN A 38 -6.97 0.17 -3.83
N LEU A 39 -7.66 1.08 -4.51
CA LEU A 39 -7.50 2.52 -4.31
C LEU A 39 -8.39 2.97 -3.16
N ILE A 40 -7.78 3.47 -2.10
CA ILE A 40 -8.46 4.11 -0.97
C ILE A 40 -7.69 5.39 -0.67
N PRO A 41 -8.06 6.52 -1.34
CA PRO A 41 -7.32 7.77 -1.13
C PRO A 41 -7.20 8.13 0.35
N MET A 42 -6.06 8.68 0.74
CA MET A 42 -5.72 8.94 2.14
C MET A 42 -6.84 9.63 2.90
N ARG A 43 -7.49 10.64 2.28
CA ARG A 43 -8.57 11.40 2.93
C ARG A 43 -9.81 10.55 3.22
N THR A 44 -9.98 9.42 2.54
CA THR A 44 -11.14 8.53 2.70
C THR A 44 -10.86 7.36 3.63
N VAL A 45 -9.64 7.21 4.12
CA VAL A 45 -9.26 6.09 5.00
C VAL A 45 -10.14 6.00 6.25
N PRO A 46 -10.43 7.11 6.97
CA PRO A 46 -11.31 7.02 8.15
C PRO A 46 -12.70 6.47 7.83
N ALA A 47 -13.27 6.84 6.68
CA ALA A 47 -14.60 6.37 6.27
C ALA A 47 -14.58 4.87 5.88
N ASN A 48 -13.40 4.31 5.60
CA ASN A 48 -13.23 2.91 5.21
C ASN A 48 -12.62 2.06 6.33
N LEU A 49 -12.63 2.55 7.57
CA LEU A 49 -11.95 1.88 8.68
C LEU A 49 -12.46 0.47 8.92
N GLN A 50 -13.79 0.26 8.90
CA GLN A 50 -14.37 -1.06 9.12
C GLN A 50 -13.96 -2.05 8.03
N GLN A 51 -13.95 -1.61 6.78
CA GLN A 51 -13.51 -2.42 5.66
C GLN A 51 -12.05 -2.82 5.79
N LEU A 52 -11.20 -1.86 6.14
CA LEU A 52 -9.77 -2.11 6.32
C LEU A 52 -9.50 -3.06 7.49
N GLU A 53 -10.24 -2.92 8.57
CA GLU A 53 -10.14 -3.83 9.71
C GLU A 53 -10.49 -5.27 9.29
N ALA A 54 -11.61 -5.45 8.58
CA ALA A 54 -12.02 -6.76 8.09
C ALA A 54 -10.98 -7.36 7.14
N MET A 55 -10.41 -6.56 6.24
CA MET A 55 -9.35 -7.01 5.35
C MET A 55 -8.11 -7.45 6.12
N SER A 56 -7.73 -6.70 7.15
CA SER A 56 -6.56 -7.02 7.97
C SER A 56 -6.70 -8.31 8.76
N ASP A 57 -7.93 -8.74 9.03
CA ASP A 57 -8.20 -10.04 9.65
C ASP A 57 -7.94 -11.21 8.70
N GLU A 58 -7.99 -10.96 7.39
CA GLU A 58 -7.76 -11.99 6.38
C GLU A 58 -6.31 -12.06 5.92
N ALA A 59 -5.64 -10.92 5.79
CA ALA A 59 -4.27 -10.85 5.28
C ALA A 59 -3.64 -9.49 5.62
N PRO A 60 -2.28 -9.41 5.63
CA PRO A 60 -1.61 -8.14 5.87
C PRO A 60 -1.98 -7.08 4.84
N LEU A 61 -2.12 -5.83 5.32
CA LEU A 61 -2.32 -4.66 4.46
C LEU A 61 -0.95 -4.05 4.16
N ILE A 62 -0.61 -3.95 2.89
CA ILE A 62 0.59 -3.25 2.42
C ILE A 62 0.13 -1.94 1.80
N VAL A 63 0.38 -0.83 2.48
CA VAL A 63 -0.09 0.49 2.09
C VAL A 63 1.02 1.21 1.34
N PHE A 64 0.71 1.83 0.21
CA PHE A 64 1.71 2.57 -0.53
C PHE A 64 1.18 3.90 -1.05
N CYS A 65 2.09 4.81 -1.31
CA CYS A 65 1.83 6.09 -1.96
C CYS A 65 2.93 6.36 -3.00
N HIS A 66 3.20 7.63 -3.33
CA HIS A 66 4.23 7.95 -4.33
C HIS A 66 5.64 7.60 -3.83
N HIS A 67 6.03 8.12 -2.64
CA HIS A 67 7.38 7.96 -2.08
C HIS A 67 7.44 7.37 -0.67
N GLY A 68 6.29 7.04 -0.06
CA GLY A 68 6.25 6.40 1.24
C GLY A 68 5.85 7.31 2.41
N VAL A 69 5.71 8.61 2.23
CA VAL A 69 5.37 9.54 3.32
C VAL A 69 3.91 9.44 3.73
N ARG A 70 2.99 9.57 2.78
CA ARG A 70 1.54 9.47 3.04
C ARG A 70 1.17 8.10 3.58
N SER A 71 1.73 7.05 2.99
CA SER A 71 1.42 5.67 3.40
C SER A 71 1.92 5.37 4.81
N LEU A 72 3.06 5.92 5.21
CA LEU A 72 3.55 5.74 6.58
C LEU A 72 2.63 6.43 7.59
N GLN A 73 2.13 7.63 7.26
CA GLN A 73 1.16 8.34 8.09
C GLN A 73 -0.13 7.53 8.24
N VAL A 74 -0.62 6.94 7.14
CA VAL A 74 -1.82 6.10 7.16
C VAL A 74 -1.60 4.88 8.05
N VAL A 75 -0.48 4.19 7.92
CA VAL A 75 -0.16 3.01 8.74
C VAL A 75 -0.07 3.37 10.22
N GLN A 76 0.58 4.49 10.55
CA GLN A 76 0.65 4.95 11.93
C GLN A 76 -0.75 5.19 12.51
N TRP A 77 -1.63 5.84 11.74
CA TRP A 77 -3.00 6.11 12.18
C TRP A 77 -3.81 4.81 12.31
N LEU A 78 -3.70 3.89 11.35
CA LEU A 78 -4.40 2.61 11.41
C LEU A 78 -4.01 1.81 12.66
N ARG A 79 -2.72 1.79 13.01
CA ARG A 79 -2.25 1.12 14.21
C ARG A 79 -2.80 1.76 15.47
N GLU A 80 -2.93 3.08 15.50
CA GLU A 80 -3.57 3.78 16.61
C GLU A 80 -5.04 3.40 16.76
N GLN A 81 -5.70 3.03 15.64
CA GLN A 81 -7.08 2.56 15.64
C GLN A 81 -7.21 1.07 15.97
N GLY A 82 -6.11 0.37 16.25
CA GLY A 82 -6.11 -1.05 16.59
C GLY A 82 -5.85 -2.00 15.43
N ILE A 83 -5.60 -1.48 14.22
CA ILE A 83 -5.26 -2.31 13.06
C ILE A 83 -3.73 -2.42 13.00
N GLU A 84 -3.20 -3.51 13.55
CA GLU A 84 -1.74 -3.69 13.62
C GLU A 84 -1.16 -4.44 12.43
N ASN A 85 -1.97 -5.20 11.69
CA ASN A 85 -1.53 -6.02 10.57
C ASN A 85 -1.42 -5.20 9.29
N CYS A 86 -0.62 -4.13 9.34
CA CYS A 86 -0.38 -3.24 8.22
C CYS A 86 1.04 -2.70 8.24
N GLN A 87 1.60 -2.48 7.05
CA GLN A 87 2.93 -1.93 6.86
C GLN A 87 2.93 -0.98 5.67
N SER A 88 3.79 0.04 5.70
CA SER A 88 3.98 0.97 4.59
C SER A 88 5.11 0.47 3.70
N MET A 89 4.89 0.46 2.39
CA MET A 89 5.95 0.10 1.44
C MET A 89 6.89 1.29 1.26
N SER A 90 8.10 1.15 1.76
CA SER A 90 9.10 2.22 1.73
C SER A 90 9.46 2.59 0.30
N GLY A 91 9.60 3.90 0.05
CA GLY A 91 9.89 4.41 -1.30
C GLY A 91 8.70 4.42 -2.24
N GLY A 92 7.57 3.81 -1.86
CA GLY A 92 6.32 3.85 -2.60
C GLY A 92 6.37 3.26 -4.01
N ILE A 93 5.42 3.67 -4.83
CA ILE A 93 5.33 3.20 -6.22
C ILE A 93 6.55 3.64 -7.05
N ASP A 94 7.18 4.77 -6.70
CA ASP A 94 8.38 5.23 -7.39
C ASP A 94 9.50 4.20 -7.29
N ARG A 95 9.78 3.73 -6.08
CA ARG A 95 10.80 2.71 -5.85
C ARG A 95 10.40 1.36 -6.46
N TRP A 96 9.11 1.00 -6.37
CA TRP A 96 8.58 -0.19 -7.05
C TRP A 96 8.87 -0.15 -8.54
N SER A 97 8.64 1.00 -9.18
CA SER A 97 8.83 1.18 -10.62
C SER A 97 10.26 0.87 -11.03
N TYR A 98 11.26 1.45 -10.36
CA TYR A 98 12.63 1.27 -10.84
C TYR A 98 13.33 0.02 -10.28
N GLU A 99 12.86 -0.55 -9.17
CA GLU A 99 13.49 -1.75 -8.59
C GLU A 99 12.79 -3.05 -8.98
N ILE A 100 11.46 -3.03 -9.16
CA ILE A 100 10.66 -4.24 -9.33
C ILE A 100 10.08 -4.34 -10.73
N ASP A 101 9.40 -3.31 -11.22
CA ASP A 101 8.64 -3.36 -12.47
C ASP A 101 8.78 -2.07 -13.25
N SER A 102 9.70 -2.05 -14.22
CA SER A 102 9.98 -0.87 -15.03
C SER A 102 8.85 -0.51 -16.01
N THR A 103 7.83 -1.37 -16.15
CA THR A 103 6.65 -1.04 -16.96
C THR A 103 5.70 -0.10 -16.25
N VAL A 104 5.83 0.06 -14.93
CA VAL A 104 5.06 1.04 -14.17
C VAL A 104 5.68 2.42 -14.39
N PRO A 105 4.93 3.39 -14.95
CA PRO A 105 5.47 4.74 -15.20
C PRO A 105 5.93 5.42 -13.92
N ARG A 106 6.98 6.22 -14.03
CA ARG A 106 7.41 7.14 -12.98
C ARG A 106 6.85 8.53 -13.27
N TYR A 107 6.50 9.25 -12.20
CA TYR A 107 5.90 10.59 -12.37
C TYR A 107 6.37 11.59 -11.31
#